data_07d499e6973b638fddf9240a80aba891
#
_entry.id   07d499e6973b638fddf9240a80aba891
#
_cell.length_a   1.000
_cell.length_b   1.000
_cell.length_c   1.000
_cell.angle_alpha   90.00
_cell.angle_beta   90.00
_cell.angle_gamma   90.00
#
_symmetry.space_group_name_H-M   'P 1'
#
loop_
_entity.id
_entity.type
_entity.pdbx_description
1 polymer ?
#
loop_
_entity_poly.entity_id
_entity_poly.type
_entity_poly.pdbx_seq_one_letter_code
_entity_poly.pdbx_strand_id
1 'polypeptide(L)' 'FQQALGHSPLDHLHSLRCERARLLLEITLEGIPAIAQSCGYADPAAFRRIFTRHVGLTPQVYRERHTLRAPRQRWRVSV' A
#
# COMPACT_ATOMS: atom_id res chain seq x y z
N PHE A 1 14.29 18.75 4.32
CA PHE A 1 14.35 18.71 3.78
C PHE A 1 14.44 18.52 3.07
N GLN A 2 14.51 18.37 3.13
CA GLN A 2 14.71 18.33 2.30
C GLN A 2 14.35 18.26 1.54
N GLN A 3 14.19 18.30 1.57
CA GLN A 3 14.02 18.41 0.71
C GLN A 3 13.90 18.60 -0.08
N ALA A 4 13.13 18.86 0.62
CA ALA A 4 13.10 19.64 -0.57
C ALA A 4 13.85 19.06 -1.71
N LEU A 5 14.76 18.43 -1.38
CA LEU A 5 15.66 17.91 -2.36
C LEU A 5 14.99 16.92 -3.25
N GLY A 6 14.80 17.24 -4.49
CA GLY A 6 14.37 16.31 -5.49
C GLY A 6 12.95 15.82 -5.39
N HIS A 7 12.15 16.36 -4.49
CA HIS A 7 10.76 15.95 -4.38
C HIS A 7 9.86 16.97 -5.03
N SER A 8 9.18 16.56 -6.08
CA SER A 8 8.17 17.40 -6.70
C SER A 8 6.89 17.34 -5.88
N PRO A 9 5.98 18.30 -6.08
CA PRO A 9 4.67 18.21 -5.43
C PRO A 9 3.95 16.91 -5.76
N LEU A 10 4.12 16.40 -6.97
CA LEU A 10 3.47 15.16 -7.35
C LEU A 10 4.05 13.97 -6.58
N ASP A 11 5.37 13.96 -6.40
CA ASP A 11 5.98 12.89 -5.61
C ASP A 11 5.48 12.91 -4.18
N HIS A 12 5.33 14.09 -3.62
CA HIS A 12 4.80 14.22 -2.27
C HIS A 12 3.38 13.69 -2.19
N LEU A 13 2.56 13.99 -3.20
CA LEU A 13 1.19 13.51 -3.25
C LEU A 13 1.16 11.98 -3.31
N HIS A 14 2.00 11.39 -4.17
CA HIS A 14 2.05 9.94 -4.28
C HIS A 14 2.51 9.30 -2.96
N SER A 15 3.43 9.96 -2.29
CA SER A 15 3.91 9.46 -1.00
C SER A 15 2.76 9.41 0.02
N LEU A 16 1.96 10.47 0.08
CA LEU A 16 0.81 10.51 0.98
C LEU A 16 -0.22 9.45 0.61
N ARG A 17 -0.45 9.28 -0.68
CA ARG A 17 -1.40 8.26 -1.13
C ARG A 17 -0.93 6.86 -0.77
N CYS A 18 0.36 6.61 -0.88
CA CYS A 18 0.92 5.31 -0.52
C CYS A 18 0.83 5.07 0.98
N GLU A 19 1.01 6.10 1.79
CA GLU A 19 0.83 5.95 3.24
C GLU A 19 -0.59 5.55 3.57
N ARG A 20 -1.56 6.17 2.92
CA ARG A 20 -2.95 5.80 3.13
C ARG A 20 -3.21 4.37 2.67
N ALA A 21 -2.63 3.99 1.54
CA ALA A 21 -2.80 2.63 1.03
C ALA A 21 -2.20 1.60 1.98
N ARG A 22 -1.04 1.91 2.56
CA ARG A 22 -0.43 1.00 3.52
C ARG A 22 -1.38 0.73 4.69
N LEU A 23 -1.97 1.79 5.20
CA LEU A 23 -2.91 1.65 6.30
C LEU A 23 -4.10 0.78 5.90
N LEU A 24 -4.69 1.06 4.74
CA LEU A 24 -5.84 0.28 4.29
C LEU A 24 -5.49 -1.18 4.06
N LEU A 25 -4.29 -1.44 3.54
CA LEU A 25 -3.85 -2.82 3.34
C LEU A 25 -3.70 -3.56 4.66
N GLU A 26 -3.37 -2.85 5.71
CA GLU A 26 -3.15 -3.48 7.02
C GLU A 26 -4.44 -3.69 7.79
N ILE A 27 -5.39 -2.77 7.67
CA ILE A 27 -6.57 -2.79 8.54
C ILE A 27 -7.86 -3.22 7.87
N THR A 28 -7.88 -3.35 6.55
CA THR A 28 -9.12 -3.76 5.86
C THR A 28 -8.90 -5.02 5.06
N LEU A 29 -10.03 -5.61 4.63
CA LEU A 29 -9.99 -6.74 3.73
C LEU A 29 -10.33 -6.34 2.30
N GLU A 30 -10.38 -5.06 2.02
CA GLU A 30 -10.71 -4.58 0.68
C GLU A 30 -9.71 -5.08 -0.33
N GLY A 31 -10.19 -5.35 -1.53
CA GLY A 31 -9.31 -5.73 -2.61
C GLY A 31 -8.38 -4.60 -3.02
N ILE A 32 -7.26 -4.97 -3.62
CA ILE A 32 -6.27 -3.98 -4.01
C ILE A 32 -6.85 -2.95 -4.99
N PRO A 33 -7.67 -3.35 -5.99
CA PRO A 33 -8.27 -2.32 -6.85
C PRO A 33 -9.15 -1.33 -6.11
N ALA A 34 -9.88 -1.78 -5.10
CA ALA A 34 -10.72 -0.89 -4.32
C ALA A 34 -9.87 0.08 -3.52
N ILE A 35 -8.78 -0.40 -2.95
CA ILE A 35 -7.86 0.44 -2.19
C ILE A 35 -7.22 1.48 -3.13
N ALA A 36 -6.84 1.05 -4.33
CA ALA A 36 -6.25 1.97 -5.30
C ALA A 36 -7.21 3.12 -5.59
N GLN A 37 -8.48 2.80 -5.81
CA GLN A 37 -9.48 3.83 -6.06
C GLN A 37 -9.65 4.76 -4.87
N SER A 38 -9.70 4.20 -3.68
CA SER A 38 -9.84 5.01 -2.47
C SER A 38 -8.69 5.98 -2.30
N CYS A 39 -7.52 5.62 -2.80
CA CYS A 39 -6.34 6.46 -2.68
C CYS A 39 -6.16 7.41 -3.85
N GLY A 40 -7.10 7.43 -4.79
CA GLY A 40 -7.06 8.39 -5.88
C GLY A 40 -6.45 7.87 -7.17
N TYR A 41 -6.33 6.56 -7.32
CA TYR A 41 -5.80 5.97 -8.55
C TYR A 41 -6.92 5.26 -9.30
N ALA A 42 -7.18 5.70 -10.51
CA ALA A 42 -8.21 5.06 -11.32
C ALA A 42 -7.74 3.73 -11.88
N ASP A 43 -6.43 3.59 -12.07
CA ASP A 43 -5.85 2.41 -12.70
C ASP A 43 -5.07 1.59 -11.66
N PRO A 44 -5.54 0.38 -11.33
CA PRO A 44 -4.82 -0.43 -10.33
C PRO A 44 -3.38 -0.77 -10.73
N ALA A 45 -3.10 -0.87 -12.03
CA ALA A 45 -1.74 -1.15 -12.47
C ALA A 45 -0.83 0.04 -12.16
N ALA A 46 -1.32 1.25 -12.37
CA ALA A 46 -0.54 2.44 -12.04
C ALA A 46 -0.32 2.51 -10.53
N PHE A 47 -1.35 2.21 -9.76
CA PHE A 47 -1.22 2.19 -8.31
C PHE A 47 -0.14 1.21 -7.86
N ARG A 48 -0.19 0.00 -8.41
CA ARG A 48 0.79 -1.02 -8.03
C ARG A 48 2.22 -0.56 -8.32
N ARG A 49 2.42 0.04 -9.48
CA ARG A 49 3.73 0.51 -9.88
C ARG A 49 4.23 1.62 -8.95
N ILE A 50 3.37 2.57 -8.66
CA ILE A 50 3.73 3.69 -7.80
C ILE A 50 3.95 3.23 -6.36
N PHE A 51 3.08 2.38 -5.86
CA PHE A 51 3.22 1.83 -4.52
C PHE A 51 4.54 1.09 -4.36
N THR A 52 4.86 0.24 -5.34
CA THR A 52 6.10 -0.52 -5.28
C THR A 52 7.31 0.39 -5.28
N ARG A 53 7.23 1.47 -6.06
CA ARG A 53 8.33 2.42 -6.13
C ARG A 53 8.55 3.14 -4.79
N HIS A 54 7.48 3.52 -4.12
CA HIS A 54 7.59 4.28 -2.88
C HIS A 54 7.80 3.41 -1.65
N VAL A 55 7.26 2.21 -1.66
CA VAL A 55 7.27 1.35 -0.48
C VAL A 55 8.32 0.26 -0.57
N GLY A 56 8.65 -0.17 -1.79
CA GLY A 56 9.61 -1.23 -2.00
C GLY A 56 9.01 -2.62 -2.08
N LEU A 57 7.72 -2.75 -1.90
CA LEU A 57 7.00 -4.01 -2.02
C LEU A 57 5.74 -3.77 -2.82
N THR A 58 5.27 -4.80 -3.53
CA THR A 58 3.96 -4.70 -4.17
C THR A 58 2.88 -4.64 -3.09
N PRO A 59 1.72 -4.07 -3.42
CA PRO A 59 0.64 -4.01 -2.42
C PRO A 59 0.26 -5.37 -1.87
N GLN A 60 0.25 -6.39 -2.70
CA GLN A 60 -0.12 -7.72 -2.24
C GLN A 60 0.91 -8.28 -1.29
N VAL A 61 2.19 -8.17 -1.63
CA VAL A 61 3.26 -8.66 -0.75
C VAL A 61 3.26 -7.87 0.54
N TYR A 62 3.05 -6.56 0.44
CA TYR A 62 2.98 -5.73 1.64
C TYR A 62 1.88 -6.21 2.56
N ARG A 63 0.70 -6.49 2.00
CA ARG A 63 -0.43 -6.97 2.82
C ARG A 63 -0.09 -8.29 3.49
N GLU A 64 0.53 -9.21 2.75
CA GLU A 64 0.87 -10.51 3.31
C GLU A 64 1.85 -10.40 4.47
N ARG A 65 2.75 -9.44 4.40
CA ARG A 65 3.78 -9.29 5.42
C ARG A 65 3.34 -8.47 6.61
N HIS A 66 2.38 -7.57 6.41
CA HIS A 66 2.06 -6.58 7.43
C HIS A 66 0.61 -6.62 7.90
N THR A 67 -0.13 -7.64 7.49
CA THR A 67 -1.51 -7.70 7.94
C THR A 67 -1.57 -8.07 9.40
N LEU A 68 -2.44 -7.41 10.11
CA LEU A 68 -2.61 -7.69 11.53
C LEU A 68 -3.42 -8.92 11.80
N ARG A 69 -4.04 -9.49 10.74
CA ARG A 69 -4.89 -10.64 10.91
C ARG A 69 -4.17 -11.89 10.74
N ALA A 70 -3.17 -11.99 10.41
CA ALA A 70 -2.48 -13.21 10.05
C ALA A 70 -2.98 -14.44 10.68
N PRO A 71 -2.98 -14.83 10.54
CA PRO A 71 -2.98 -15.63 10.67
C PRO A 71 -2.93 -16.37 10.53
N ARG A 72 -2.89 -16.31 10.43
CA ARG A 72 -2.87 -16.73 10.30
C ARG A 72 -2.86 -17.50 10.18
N GLN A 73 -2.93 -17.63 10.13
CA GLN A 73 -2.92 -17.99 10.04
C GLN A 73 -2.68 -18.86 9.84
N ARG A 74 -2.42 -19.26 9.70
CA ARG A 74 -2.16 -19.93 9.53
C ARG A 74 -1.80 -20.65 10.21
N TRP A 75 -1.67 -20.77 10.92
CA TRP A 75 -1.44 -21.13 11.75
C TRP A 75 -2.09 -21.80 12.33
N ARG A 76 -2.58 -21.80 12.35
CA ARG A 76 -3.27 -22.15 12.82
C ARG A 76 -3.66 -22.90 12.99
N VAL A 77 -3.32 -22.99 12.87
CA VAL A 77 -3.59 -23.39 13.04
C VAL A 77 -3.73 -24.14 13.44
N SER A 78 -3.56 -24.18 13.68
CA SER A 78 -3.69 -24.63 14.09
C SER A 78 -4.05 -25.15 14.62
N VAL A 79 -4.03 -25.08 14.74
CA VAL A 79 -4.36 -25.24 15.29
C VAL A 79 -4.69 -25.59 15.50
#